data_eea26b28130945312d9541d92c444100
#
_entry.id   eea26b28130945312d9541d92c444100
#
_cell.length_a   1.000
_cell.length_b   1.000
_cell.length_c   1.000
_cell.angle_alpha   90.00
_cell.angle_beta   90.00
_cell.angle_gamma   90.00
#
_symmetry.space_group_name_H-M   'P 1'
#
loop_
_entity.id
_entity.type
_entity.pdbx_description
1 polymer ?
#
loop_
_entity_poly.entity_id
_entity_poly.type
_entity_poly.pdbx_seq_one_letter_code
_entity_poly.pdbx_strand_id
1 'polypeptide(L)'
;QKEDLIFVKNQLLAALGLDGFENAEQAETLPPVQVSDLEKILKEILDYAVEKNLTGGDSIVYRDLFDAKLMGLFVDRPSNVIEKFRGLYKQSPKEATDWFYKFSQDTDYIRRYRICRDVKWISKTQYGDMDITINLSKPEKDPKVIAAARNAKAVGYPSCLLCKENEGYAGRANHPARENHRIIPLELVGEEW
;
A
#
# COMPACT_ATOMS: atom_id res chain seq x y z
N GLN A 1 12.35 4.20 -18.72
CA GLN A 1 13.46 3.78 -19.62
C GLN A 1 13.85 2.35 -19.29
N LYS A 2 14.60 1.64 -20.20
CA LYS A 2 14.99 0.24 -19.96
C LYS A 2 15.91 0.10 -18.73
N GLU A 3 16.77 1.08 -18.52
CA GLU A 3 17.68 1.14 -17.37
C GLU A 3 16.93 1.25 -16.04
N ASP A 4 15.83 1.99 -16.01
CA ASP A 4 14.99 2.11 -14.82
C ASP A 4 14.34 0.75 -14.46
N LEU A 5 13.96 -0.02 -15.47
CA LEU A 5 13.34 -1.32 -15.27
C LEU A 5 14.33 -2.34 -14.67
N ILE A 6 15.59 -2.36 -15.14
CA ILE A 6 16.61 -3.26 -14.58
C ILE A 6 16.97 -2.85 -13.15
N PHE A 7 17.02 -1.54 -12.88
CA PHE A 7 17.26 -1.04 -11.54
C PHE A 7 16.18 -1.53 -10.56
N VAL A 8 14.90 -1.39 -10.92
CA VAL A 8 13.77 -1.85 -10.11
C VAL A 8 13.82 -3.37 -9.91
N LYS A 9 14.08 -4.16 -10.97
CA LYS A 9 14.21 -5.61 -10.86
C LYS A 9 15.35 -6.00 -9.92
N ASN A 10 16.50 -5.35 -9.99
CA ASN A 10 17.63 -5.63 -9.12
C ASN A 10 17.36 -5.24 -7.66
N GLN A 11 16.63 -4.15 -7.41
CA GLN A 11 16.17 -3.79 -6.07
C GLN A 11 15.22 -4.84 -5.47
N LEU A 12 14.33 -5.39 -6.28
CA LEU A 12 13.45 -6.48 -5.87
C LEU A 12 14.25 -7.73 -5.50
N LEU A 13 15.17 -8.15 -6.36
CA LEU A 13 16.02 -9.33 -6.12
C LEU A 13 16.89 -9.15 -4.89
N ALA A 14 17.50 -7.98 -4.70
CA ALA A 14 18.26 -7.65 -3.50
C ALA A 14 17.42 -7.71 -2.22
N ALA A 15 16.17 -7.23 -2.26
CA ALA A 15 15.25 -7.33 -1.12
C ALA A 15 14.91 -8.78 -0.75
N LEU A 16 15.02 -9.71 -1.71
CA LEU A 16 14.79 -11.14 -1.53
C LEU A 16 16.08 -11.92 -1.26
N GLY A 17 17.23 -11.24 -1.17
CA GLY A 17 18.55 -11.89 -0.99
C GLY A 17 19.00 -12.71 -2.18
N LEU A 18 18.55 -12.35 -3.38
CA LEU A 18 18.90 -12.99 -4.65
C LEU A 18 19.88 -12.13 -5.45
N ASP A 19 20.68 -12.80 -6.29
CA ASP A 19 21.58 -12.10 -7.20
C ASP A 19 20.80 -11.30 -8.24
N GLY A 20 21.26 -10.08 -8.51
CA GLY A 20 20.67 -9.22 -9.52
C GLY A 20 21.17 -9.55 -10.93
N PHE A 21 20.53 -8.95 -11.91
CA PHE A 21 20.98 -9.00 -13.31
C PHE A 21 22.19 -8.07 -13.50
N GLU A 22 23.16 -8.52 -14.26
CA GLU A 22 24.36 -7.72 -14.58
C GLU A 22 24.07 -6.62 -15.62
N ASN A 23 23.13 -6.89 -16.53
CA ASN A 23 22.77 -5.96 -17.61
C ASN A 23 21.31 -6.08 -18.04
N ALA A 24 20.84 -5.14 -18.86
CA ALA A 24 19.47 -5.09 -19.35
C ALA A 24 19.10 -6.29 -20.24
N GLU A 25 20.06 -6.82 -21.00
CA GLU A 25 19.81 -7.94 -21.90
C GLU A 25 19.45 -9.20 -21.17
N GLN A 26 20.12 -9.49 -20.04
CA GLN A 26 19.78 -10.64 -19.19
C GLN A 26 18.35 -10.52 -18.64
N ALA A 27 17.93 -9.31 -18.25
CA ALA A 27 16.58 -9.08 -17.75
C ALA A 27 15.51 -9.19 -18.86
N GLU A 28 15.84 -8.90 -20.11
CA GLU A 28 14.95 -8.98 -21.28
C GLU A 28 14.76 -10.42 -21.79
N THR A 29 15.69 -11.32 -21.51
CA THR A 29 15.59 -12.74 -21.95
C THR A 29 14.57 -13.54 -21.15
N LEU A 30 14.06 -13.00 -20.05
CA LEU A 30 13.04 -13.67 -19.28
C LEU A 30 11.72 -13.74 -20.08
N PRO A 31 11.07 -14.93 -20.09
CA PRO A 31 9.79 -15.06 -20.77
C PRO A 31 8.76 -14.11 -20.17
N PRO A 32 7.88 -13.51 -20.98
CA PRO A 32 6.82 -12.68 -20.47
C PRO A 32 5.90 -13.52 -19.57
N VAL A 33 5.77 -13.09 -18.32
CA VAL A 33 4.83 -13.70 -17.38
C VAL A 33 3.48 -13.00 -17.54
N GLN A 34 2.45 -13.76 -17.86
CA GLN A 34 1.08 -13.24 -17.79
C GLN A 34 0.67 -13.19 -16.32
N VAL A 35 0.71 -11.99 -15.75
CA VAL A 35 0.29 -11.74 -14.37
C VAL A 35 -1.22 -11.57 -14.37
N SER A 36 -1.95 -12.63 -14.09
CA SER A 36 -3.40 -12.58 -13.91
C SER A 36 -3.82 -12.35 -12.45
N ASP A 37 -2.88 -12.56 -11.50
CA ASP A 37 -3.21 -12.61 -10.07
C ASP A 37 -2.08 -12.08 -9.19
N LEU A 38 -2.14 -10.78 -8.89
CA LEU A 38 -1.15 -10.13 -8.03
C LEU A 38 -1.10 -10.75 -6.62
N GLU A 39 -2.27 -11.12 -6.06
CA GLU A 39 -2.35 -11.76 -4.73
C GLU A 39 -1.54 -13.04 -4.66
N LYS A 40 -1.67 -13.90 -5.67
CA LYS A 40 -0.97 -15.19 -5.72
C LYS A 40 0.54 -14.99 -5.75
N ILE A 41 1.00 -14.08 -6.61
CA ILE A 41 2.43 -13.77 -6.75
C ILE A 41 2.98 -13.19 -5.46
N LEU A 42 2.32 -12.20 -4.88
CA LEU A 42 2.75 -11.61 -3.62
C LEU A 42 2.76 -12.63 -2.49
N LYS A 43 1.77 -13.54 -2.46
CA LYS A 43 1.75 -14.61 -1.46
C LYS A 43 2.97 -15.53 -1.59
N GLU A 44 3.31 -15.97 -2.79
CA GLU A 44 4.47 -16.83 -3.03
C GLU A 44 5.78 -16.14 -2.64
N ILE A 45 5.93 -14.86 -2.98
CA ILE A 45 7.11 -14.05 -2.59
C ILE A 45 7.18 -13.87 -1.06
N LEU A 46 6.05 -13.59 -0.42
CA LEU A 46 6.00 -13.42 1.04
C LEU A 46 6.29 -14.73 1.79
N ASP A 47 5.79 -15.86 1.30
CA ASP A 47 6.07 -17.17 1.90
C ASP A 47 7.57 -17.48 1.80
N TYR A 48 8.19 -17.23 0.65
CA TYR A 48 9.64 -17.32 0.48
C TYR A 48 10.40 -16.39 1.44
N ALA A 49 9.98 -15.12 1.54
CA ALA A 49 10.64 -14.15 2.40
C ALA A 49 10.56 -14.52 3.89
N VAL A 50 9.44 -15.11 4.33
CA VAL A 50 9.31 -15.64 5.70
C VAL A 50 10.23 -16.83 5.91
N GLU A 51 10.28 -17.79 4.97
CA GLU A 51 11.19 -18.95 5.03
C GLU A 51 12.67 -18.53 5.16
N LYS A 52 13.05 -17.47 4.43
CA LYS A 52 14.41 -16.89 4.48
C LYS A 52 14.66 -15.90 5.61
N ASN A 53 13.69 -15.70 6.51
CA ASN A 53 13.77 -14.71 7.61
C ASN A 53 14.02 -13.26 7.16
N LEU A 54 13.54 -12.86 5.98
CA LEU A 54 13.71 -11.50 5.43
C LEU A 54 12.68 -10.50 5.95
N THR A 55 11.54 -11.00 6.46
CA THR A 55 10.43 -10.17 6.94
C THR A 55 10.62 -9.64 8.37
N GLY A 56 11.54 -10.23 9.14
CA GLY A 56 11.72 -9.94 10.57
C GLY A 56 10.70 -10.63 11.49
N GLY A 57 9.77 -11.41 10.94
CA GLY A 57 8.78 -12.20 11.66
C GLY A 57 7.67 -12.72 10.73
N ASP A 58 6.84 -13.63 11.22
CA ASP A 58 5.77 -14.27 10.44
C ASP A 58 4.36 -13.70 10.71
N SER A 59 4.23 -12.70 11.59
CA SER A 59 2.92 -12.09 11.81
C SER A 59 2.43 -11.32 10.59
N ILE A 60 1.11 -11.18 10.48
CA ILE A 60 0.47 -10.42 9.39
C ILE A 60 1.02 -9.00 9.26
N VAL A 61 1.46 -8.40 10.37
CA VAL A 61 2.05 -7.04 10.37
C VAL A 61 3.40 -7.03 9.64
N TYR A 62 4.27 -8.00 9.91
CA TYR A 62 5.57 -8.11 9.24
C TYR A 62 5.40 -8.44 7.75
N ARG A 63 4.50 -9.35 7.43
CA ARG A 63 4.15 -9.68 6.04
C ARG A 63 3.64 -8.44 5.30
N ASP A 64 2.75 -7.67 5.92
CA ASP A 64 2.19 -6.44 5.33
C ASP A 64 3.23 -5.34 5.12
N LEU A 65 4.20 -5.22 6.01
CA LEU A 65 5.29 -4.25 5.86
C LEU A 65 6.26 -4.65 4.75
N PHE A 66 6.56 -5.95 4.66
CA PHE A 66 7.43 -6.45 3.60
C PHE A 66 6.77 -6.33 2.22
N ASP A 67 5.48 -6.67 2.13
CA ASP A 67 4.66 -6.44 0.94
C ASP A 67 4.67 -4.97 0.51
N ALA A 68 4.41 -4.05 1.45
CA ALA A 68 4.46 -2.62 1.17
C ALA A 68 5.85 -2.15 0.68
N LYS A 69 6.94 -2.73 1.22
CA LYS A 69 8.30 -2.48 0.76
C LYS A 69 8.52 -2.95 -0.68
N LEU A 70 8.06 -4.16 -1.02
CA LEU A 70 8.18 -4.68 -2.39
C LEU A 70 7.37 -3.84 -3.38
N MET A 71 6.11 -3.58 -3.05
CA MET A 71 5.24 -2.77 -3.91
C MET A 71 5.75 -1.33 -4.05
N GLY A 72 6.38 -0.78 -3.01
CA GLY A 72 6.99 0.54 -3.04
C GLY A 72 8.07 0.71 -4.12
N LEU A 73 8.73 -0.37 -4.54
CA LEU A 73 9.71 -0.34 -5.63
C LEU A 73 9.08 -0.01 -6.99
N PHE A 74 7.79 -0.31 -7.16
CA PHE A 74 7.04 -0.10 -8.40
C PHE A 74 6.19 1.16 -8.37
N VAL A 75 6.02 1.77 -7.20
CA VAL A 75 5.19 2.96 -7.02
C VAL A 75 5.99 4.19 -7.42
N ASP A 76 5.39 5.04 -8.25
CA ASP A 76 5.99 6.28 -8.70
C ASP A 76 6.29 7.24 -7.53
N ARG A 77 7.21 8.18 -7.76
CA ARG A 77 7.62 9.16 -6.76
C ARG A 77 6.42 9.98 -6.28
N PRO A 78 6.40 10.38 -4.99
CA PRO A 78 5.30 11.18 -4.46
C PRO A 78 4.99 12.42 -5.30
N SER A 79 6.03 13.14 -5.77
CA SER A 79 5.87 14.32 -6.62
C SER A 79 5.11 14.03 -7.91
N ASN A 80 5.43 12.92 -8.58
CA ASN A 80 4.79 12.54 -9.84
C ASN A 80 3.32 12.16 -9.62
N VAL A 81 3.05 11.42 -8.54
CA VAL A 81 1.68 11.02 -8.17
C VAL A 81 0.83 12.25 -7.85
N ILE A 82 1.37 13.19 -7.08
CA ILE A 82 0.71 14.45 -6.72
C ILE A 82 0.45 15.30 -7.96
N GLU A 83 1.45 15.47 -8.83
CA GLU A 83 1.31 16.25 -10.07
C GLU A 83 0.24 15.66 -10.97
N LYS A 84 0.25 14.34 -11.15
CA LYS A 84 -0.76 13.65 -11.96
C LYS A 84 -2.16 13.80 -11.37
N PHE A 85 -2.31 13.59 -10.07
CA PHE A 85 -3.60 13.77 -9.39
C PHE A 85 -4.12 15.18 -9.56
N ARG A 86 -3.29 16.19 -9.27
CA ARG A 86 -3.68 17.61 -9.40
C ARG A 86 -3.98 18.02 -10.84
N GLY A 87 -3.26 17.44 -11.80
CA GLY A 87 -3.53 17.64 -13.23
C GLY A 87 -4.92 17.12 -13.63
N LEU A 88 -5.25 15.90 -13.21
CA LEU A 88 -6.57 15.32 -13.43
C LEU A 88 -7.66 16.08 -12.67
N TYR A 89 -7.40 16.48 -11.42
CA TYR A 89 -8.37 17.19 -10.60
C TYR A 89 -8.81 18.53 -11.19
N LYS A 90 -7.91 19.25 -11.86
CA LYS A 90 -8.23 20.48 -12.58
C LYS A 90 -9.18 20.26 -13.77
N GLN A 91 -9.18 19.05 -14.34
CA GLN A 91 -10.05 18.68 -15.45
C GLN A 91 -11.38 18.11 -14.92
N SER A 92 -11.29 17.16 -14.01
CA SER A 92 -12.43 16.49 -13.40
C SER A 92 -12.04 15.91 -12.02
N PRO A 93 -12.61 16.43 -10.92
CA PRO A 93 -12.40 15.84 -9.59
C PRO A 93 -12.73 14.35 -9.55
N LYS A 94 -13.79 13.94 -10.24
CA LYS A 94 -14.18 12.52 -10.32
C LYS A 94 -13.10 11.65 -10.99
N GLU A 95 -12.55 12.10 -12.10
CA GLU A 95 -11.48 11.35 -12.79
C GLU A 95 -10.22 11.23 -11.92
N ALA A 96 -9.89 12.28 -11.18
CA ALA A 96 -8.75 12.27 -10.27
C ALA A 96 -8.94 11.24 -9.14
N THR A 97 -10.11 11.22 -8.49
CA THR A 97 -10.42 10.28 -7.42
C THR A 97 -10.54 8.85 -7.92
N ASP A 98 -11.19 8.62 -9.06
CA ASP A 98 -11.28 7.31 -9.71
C ASP A 98 -9.87 6.77 -10.06
N TRP A 99 -9.03 7.62 -10.63
CA TRP A 99 -7.64 7.27 -10.92
C TRP A 99 -6.85 6.93 -9.64
N PHE A 100 -6.98 7.75 -8.59
CA PHE A 100 -6.23 7.55 -7.35
C PHE A 100 -6.71 6.29 -6.60
N TYR A 101 -8.01 6.02 -6.63
CA TYR A 101 -8.56 4.78 -6.10
C TYR A 101 -7.99 3.55 -6.83
N LYS A 102 -7.98 3.60 -8.18
CA LYS A 102 -7.37 2.53 -8.98
C LYS A 102 -5.88 2.39 -8.70
N PHE A 103 -5.14 3.49 -8.64
CA PHE A 103 -3.73 3.51 -8.28
C PHE A 103 -3.47 2.85 -6.92
N SER A 104 -4.29 3.15 -5.93
CA SER A 104 -4.19 2.55 -4.59
C SER A 104 -4.46 1.04 -4.59
N GLN A 105 -5.27 0.55 -5.52
CA GLN A 105 -5.47 -0.89 -5.73
C GLN A 105 -4.29 -1.54 -6.47
N ASP A 106 -3.79 -0.89 -7.52
CA ASP A 106 -2.68 -1.39 -8.33
C ASP A 106 -1.36 -1.45 -7.54
N THR A 107 -1.20 -0.62 -6.52
CA THR A 107 -0.05 -0.61 -5.62
C THR A 107 -0.22 -1.50 -4.38
N ASP A 108 -1.27 -2.29 -4.32
CA ASP A 108 -1.68 -3.14 -3.18
C ASP A 108 -1.81 -2.40 -1.83
N TYR A 109 -1.96 -1.06 -1.87
CA TYR A 109 -2.32 -0.29 -0.69
C TYR A 109 -3.74 -0.65 -0.26
N ILE A 110 -4.69 -0.69 -1.21
CA ILE A 110 -6.03 -1.24 -1.03
C ILE A 110 -5.99 -2.71 -1.45
N ARG A 111 -5.94 -3.60 -0.48
CA ARG A 111 -5.87 -5.05 -0.70
C ARG A 111 -7.23 -5.62 -1.08
N ARG A 112 -7.52 -5.65 -2.37
CA ARG A 112 -8.82 -6.07 -2.92
C ARG A 112 -9.24 -7.45 -2.43
N TYR A 113 -8.34 -8.42 -2.41
CA TYR A 113 -8.61 -9.77 -1.98
C TYR A 113 -9.04 -9.89 -0.51
N ARG A 114 -8.58 -8.96 0.35
CA ARG A 114 -9.07 -8.87 1.73
C ARG A 114 -10.46 -8.26 1.77
N ILE A 115 -10.66 -7.16 1.05
CA ILE A 115 -11.93 -6.42 1.01
C ILE A 115 -13.05 -7.28 0.42
N CYS A 116 -12.76 -8.13 -0.56
CA CYS A 116 -13.73 -9.06 -1.12
C CYS A 116 -14.27 -10.09 -0.12
N ARG A 117 -13.60 -10.28 1.01
CA ARG A 117 -14.08 -11.14 2.11
C ARG A 117 -15.05 -10.43 3.05
N ASP A 118 -15.10 -9.11 3.00
CA ASP A 118 -16.02 -8.33 3.84
C ASP A 118 -17.45 -8.62 3.45
N VAL A 119 -18.28 -8.88 4.46
CA VAL A 119 -19.71 -9.12 4.25
C VAL A 119 -20.44 -7.79 4.38
N LYS A 120 -21.23 -7.44 3.38
CA LYS A 120 -21.98 -6.18 3.34
C LYS A 120 -23.44 -6.46 2.99
N TRP A 121 -24.35 -5.79 3.69
CA TRP A 121 -25.78 -5.80 3.35
C TRP A 121 -26.47 -4.52 3.83
N ILE A 122 -27.63 -4.27 3.25
CA ILE A 122 -28.49 -3.16 3.66
C ILE A 122 -29.58 -3.69 4.56
N SER A 123 -29.74 -3.10 5.74
CA SER A 123 -30.84 -3.37 6.67
C SER A 123 -31.83 -2.22 6.62
N LYS A 124 -33.07 -2.55 6.27
CA LYS A 124 -34.16 -1.57 6.27
C LYS A 124 -34.66 -1.33 7.69
N THR A 125 -34.71 -0.08 8.11
CA THR A 125 -35.23 0.31 9.42
C THR A 125 -36.32 1.37 9.26
N GLN A 126 -37.07 1.62 10.34
CA GLN A 126 -38.08 2.69 10.36
C GLN A 126 -37.48 4.11 10.20
N TYR A 127 -36.15 4.26 10.35
CA TYR A 127 -35.44 5.53 10.24
C TYR A 127 -34.69 5.68 8.92
N GLY A 128 -34.75 4.68 8.05
CA GLY A 128 -34.04 4.63 6.76
C GLY A 128 -33.22 3.35 6.60
N ASP A 129 -32.54 3.27 5.48
CA ASP A 129 -31.67 2.16 5.17
C ASP A 129 -30.30 2.31 5.89
N MET A 130 -29.83 1.23 6.49
CA MET A 130 -28.51 1.17 7.16
C MET A 130 -27.59 0.22 6.40
N ASP A 131 -26.40 0.71 6.02
CA ASP A 131 -25.33 -0.13 5.50
C ASP A 131 -24.63 -0.85 6.66
N ILE A 132 -24.67 -2.17 6.64
CA ILE A 132 -24.01 -3.01 7.65
C ILE A 132 -22.84 -3.73 6.99
N THR A 133 -21.69 -3.71 7.67
CA THR A 133 -20.46 -4.34 7.20
C THR A 133 -19.82 -5.17 8.32
N ILE A 134 -19.45 -6.41 7.99
CA ILE A 134 -18.54 -7.20 8.81
C ILE A 134 -17.18 -7.17 8.14
N ASN A 135 -16.22 -6.46 8.71
CA ASN A 135 -14.89 -6.29 8.17
C ASN A 135 -14.00 -7.48 8.52
N LEU A 136 -13.99 -8.50 7.66
CA LEU A 136 -13.09 -9.65 7.77
C LEU A 136 -11.68 -9.34 7.23
N SER A 137 -11.54 -8.25 6.49
CA SER A 137 -10.27 -7.77 5.92
C SER A 137 -9.36 -7.10 6.94
N LYS A 138 -9.92 -6.62 8.05
CA LYS A 138 -9.16 -5.90 9.07
C LYS A 138 -8.58 -6.88 10.08
N PRO A 139 -7.24 -7.01 10.18
CA PRO A 139 -6.65 -7.85 11.20
C PRO A 139 -6.99 -7.32 12.58
N GLU A 140 -7.34 -8.23 13.50
CA GLU A 140 -7.51 -7.87 14.90
C GLU A 140 -6.19 -7.32 15.45
N LYS A 141 -6.26 -6.21 16.16
CA LYS A 141 -5.08 -5.68 16.85
C LYS A 141 -4.78 -6.55 18.06
N ASP A 142 -3.55 -7.05 18.15
CA ASP A 142 -3.08 -7.75 19.34
C ASP A 142 -3.33 -6.88 20.59
N PRO A 143 -4.03 -7.39 21.62
CA PRO A 143 -4.26 -6.67 22.86
C PRO A 143 -2.97 -6.15 23.53
N LYS A 144 -1.85 -6.86 23.36
CA LYS A 144 -0.53 -6.43 23.85
C LYS A 144 -0.03 -5.19 23.11
N VAL A 145 -0.24 -5.11 21.79
CA VAL A 145 0.12 -3.95 20.99
C VAL A 145 -0.74 -2.74 21.36
N ILE A 146 -2.02 -2.95 21.65
CA ILE A 146 -2.92 -1.89 22.12
C ILE A 146 -2.48 -1.37 23.49
N ALA A 147 -2.13 -2.26 24.42
CA ALA A 147 -1.65 -1.89 25.75
C ALA A 147 -0.31 -1.13 25.68
N ALA A 148 0.62 -1.59 24.85
CA ALA A 148 1.91 -0.92 24.63
C ALA A 148 1.72 0.48 24.02
N ALA A 149 0.79 0.64 23.08
CA ALA A 149 0.49 1.92 22.45
C ALA A 149 -0.08 2.96 23.43
N ARG A 150 -0.81 2.53 24.47
CA ARG A 150 -1.32 3.43 25.53
C ARG A 150 -0.20 4.03 26.37
N ASN A 151 0.89 3.29 26.56
CA ASN A 151 2.04 3.68 27.37
C ASN A 151 3.16 4.32 26.53
N ALA A 152 3.03 4.37 25.21
CA ALA A 152 4.01 4.99 24.33
C ALA A 152 3.99 6.51 24.52
N LYS A 153 5.18 7.11 24.69
CA LYS A 153 5.32 8.57 24.73
C LYS A 153 4.79 9.16 23.43
N ALA A 154 3.95 10.18 23.53
CA ALA A 154 3.50 10.94 22.37
C ALA A 154 4.71 11.52 21.64
N VAL A 155 4.91 11.14 20.41
CA VAL A 155 5.87 11.79 19.52
C VAL A 155 5.17 13.05 19.01
N GLY A 156 5.75 14.21 19.29
CA GLY A 156 5.12 15.52 19.05
C GLY A 156 5.02 15.88 17.56
N TYR A 157 4.52 14.99 16.72
CA TYR A 157 4.29 15.23 15.30
C TYR A 157 2.85 14.86 14.91
N PRO A 158 2.31 15.38 13.78
CA PRO A 158 0.88 15.30 13.49
C PRO A 158 0.31 13.92 13.81
N SER A 159 -0.69 13.89 14.66
CA SER A 159 -1.39 12.66 15.04
C SER A 159 -2.27 12.13 13.89
N CYS A 160 -2.66 13.02 12.98
CA CYS A 160 -3.48 12.71 11.82
C CYS A 160 -2.62 12.38 10.60
N LEU A 161 -2.92 11.25 9.94
CA LEU A 161 -2.25 10.86 8.68
C LEU A 161 -2.58 11.81 7.53
N LEU A 162 -3.77 12.40 7.55
CA LEU A 162 -4.31 13.24 6.49
C LEU A 162 -3.90 14.73 6.61
N CYS A 163 -3.09 15.07 7.63
CA CYS A 163 -2.57 16.42 7.75
C CYS A 163 -1.66 16.78 6.57
N LYS A 164 -1.69 18.05 6.15
CA LYS A 164 -0.92 18.59 5.03
C LYS A 164 0.59 18.29 5.13
N GLU A 165 1.12 18.23 6.34
CA GLU A 165 2.52 17.89 6.61
C GLU A 165 2.90 16.47 6.21
N ASN A 166 1.91 15.60 6.01
CA ASN A 166 2.10 14.23 5.55
C ASN A 166 1.94 14.09 4.02
N GLU A 167 1.74 15.18 3.29
CA GLU A 167 1.59 15.12 1.83
C GLU A 167 2.75 14.38 1.18
N GLY A 168 2.44 13.41 0.34
CA GLY A 168 3.40 12.58 -0.37
C GLY A 168 4.10 11.52 0.47
N TYR A 169 3.96 11.54 1.79
CA TYR A 169 4.74 10.71 2.68
C TYR A 169 4.14 9.33 2.93
N ALA A 170 5.02 8.31 2.96
CA ALA A 170 4.65 6.90 3.11
C ALA A 170 4.66 6.38 4.56
N GLY A 171 5.00 7.19 5.57
CA GLY A 171 5.06 6.75 6.96
C GLY A 171 5.29 7.89 7.93
N ARG A 172 5.36 7.59 9.23
CA ARG A 172 5.60 8.52 10.32
C ARG A 172 6.62 7.95 11.30
N ALA A 173 7.24 8.82 12.12
CA ALA A 173 8.25 8.44 13.09
C ALA A 173 7.78 7.36 14.09
N ASN A 174 6.49 7.33 14.43
CA ASN A 174 5.88 6.36 15.35
C ASN A 174 5.06 5.28 14.67
N HIS A 175 5.12 5.18 13.34
CA HIS A 175 4.45 4.14 12.57
C HIS A 175 5.44 3.53 11.59
N PRO A 176 5.37 2.21 11.37
CA PRO A 176 6.16 1.57 10.31
C PRO A 176 5.86 2.21 8.97
N ALA A 177 6.89 2.51 8.20
CA ALA A 177 6.75 3.02 6.86
C ALA A 177 6.04 2.01 5.96
N ARG A 178 5.08 2.48 5.17
CA ARG A 178 4.42 1.72 4.10
C ARG A 178 4.78 2.36 2.78
N GLU A 179 5.80 1.84 2.14
CA GLU A 179 6.46 2.47 1.00
C GLU A 179 5.55 2.57 -0.24
N ASN A 180 4.49 1.76 -0.30
CA ASN A 180 3.45 1.84 -1.33
C ASN A 180 2.33 2.85 -1.02
N HIS A 181 2.39 3.53 0.12
CA HIS A 181 1.39 4.50 0.53
C HIS A 181 1.72 5.89 -0.02
N ARG A 182 0.71 6.60 -0.51
CA ARG A 182 0.79 8.02 -0.90
C ARG A 182 -0.37 8.78 -0.29
N ILE A 183 -0.11 9.99 0.16
CA ILE A 183 -1.10 10.87 0.77
C ILE A 183 -1.24 12.10 -0.10
N ILE A 184 -2.45 12.41 -0.49
CA ILE A 184 -2.80 13.60 -1.25
C ILE A 184 -3.90 14.33 -0.48
N PRO A 185 -3.58 15.37 0.31
CA PRO A 185 -4.59 16.20 0.94
C PRO A 185 -5.29 17.04 -0.12
N LEU A 186 -6.62 17.12 -0.03
CA LEU A 186 -7.41 18.04 -0.82
C LEU A 186 -7.60 19.34 -0.04
N GLU A 187 -7.33 20.48 -0.69
CA GLU A 187 -7.52 21.81 -0.09
C GLU A 187 -8.99 22.25 -0.07
N LEU A 188 -9.91 21.35 -0.33
CA LEU A 188 -11.34 21.60 -0.27
C LEU A 188 -11.84 21.44 1.17
N VAL A 189 -12.61 22.43 1.61
CA VAL A 189 -13.16 22.48 2.97
C VAL A 189 -13.95 21.19 3.26
N GLY A 190 -13.41 20.35 4.13
CA GLY A 190 -14.07 19.17 4.67
C GLY A 190 -13.95 17.88 3.85
N GLU A 191 -13.16 17.83 2.79
CA GLU A 191 -12.93 16.61 2.02
C GLU A 191 -11.45 16.22 2.06
N GLU A 192 -11.17 15.05 2.63
CA GLU A 192 -9.84 14.45 2.70
C GLU A 192 -9.88 13.04 2.08
N TRP A 193 -8.86 12.72 1.26
CA TRP A 193 -8.74 11.45 0.56
C TRP A 193 -7.43 10.74 0.85
#